data_52575bb627dfb2435177c4d0a805bc96
#
_entry.id   52575bb627dfb2435177c4d0a805bc96
#
_cell.length_a   1.000
_cell.length_b   1.000
_cell.length_c   1.000
_cell.angle_alpha   90.00
_cell.angle_beta   90.00
_cell.angle_gamma   90.00
#
_symmetry.space_group_name_H-M   'P 1'
#
loop_
_entity.id
_entity.type
_entity.pdbx_description
1 polymer ?
#
loop_
_entity_poly.entity_id
_entity_poly.type
_entity_poly.pdbx_seq_one_letter_code
_entity_poly.pdbx_strand_id
1 'polypeptide(L)'
;MNKNDLRVIKTKKGIHEALLRLLNKKPLTQIKVTELCKEATINRGTFYFHYEEVGDVFSEFFEEIIQDLKASYDEPYKVLGKDNFSVHRLDPNMVRIFHHIKKYEGFYKIVFSNNVSSNYYYMLFDEIRANLTSDENNHHQIITNNFFYSYQANAIIGMIIEWYRNGFQESAEEMNVYLMEIVKFKV
;
A
#
# COMPACT_ATOMS: atom_id res chain seq x y z
N MET A 1 25.74 8.60 10.13
CA MET A 1 25.66 7.12 10.22
C MET A 1 24.99 6.61 8.97
N ASN A 2 25.51 5.56 8.35
CA ASN A 2 25.01 5.10 7.05
C ASN A 2 23.66 4.40 7.25
N LYS A 3 22.56 4.97 6.70
CA LYS A 3 21.20 4.36 6.73
C LYS A 3 21.14 2.96 6.09
N ASN A 4 22.19 2.59 5.36
CA ASN A 4 22.32 1.29 4.69
C ASN A 4 23.10 0.24 5.52
N ASP A 5 23.36 0.49 6.80
CA ASP A 5 23.94 -0.55 7.66
C ASP A 5 22.92 -1.69 7.82
N LEU A 6 23.30 -2.90 7.43
CA LEU A 6 22.48 -4.11 7.49
C LEU A 6 21.89 -4.37 8.88
N ARG A 7 22.59 -3.93 9.94
CA ARG A 7 22.10 -4.05 11.33
C ARG A 7 20.91 -3.12 11.56
N VAL A 8 20.97 -1.87 11.06
CA VAL A 8 19.87 -0.90 11.15
C VAL A 8 18.65 -1.43 10.42
N ILE A 9 18.82 -1.90 9.18
CA ILE A 9 17.73 -2.46 8.36
C ILE A 9 17.08 -3.65 9.07
N LYS A 10 17.87 -4.60 9.60
CA LYS A 10 17.35 -5.76 10.33
C LYS A 10 16.60 -5.34 11.59
N THR A 11 17.13 -4.36 12.34
CA THR A 11 16.49 -3.83 13.56
C THR A 11 15.15 -3.21 13.24
N LYS A 12 15.08 -2.31 12.26
CA LYS A 12 13.83 -1.67 11.83
C LYS A 12 12.80 -2.68 11.36
N LYS A 13 13.19 -3.63 10.52
CA LYS A 13 12.32 -4.71 10.07
C LYS A 13 11.74 -5.51 11.25
N GLY A 14 12.58 -5.86 12.24
CA GLY A 14 12.11 -6.55 13.45
C GLY A 14 11.12 -5.72 14.27
N ILE A 15 11.30 -4.39 14.34
CA ILE A 15 10.37 -3.47 15.01
C ILE A 15 9.04 -3.39 14.23
N HIS A 16 9.07 -3.28 12.90
CA HIS A 16 7.87 -3.25 12.05
C HIS A 16 7.05 -4.53 12.21
N GLU A 17 7.69 -5.70 12.15
CA GLU A 17 7.02 -7.00 12.33
C GLU A 17 6.40 -7.15 13.74
N ALA A 18 7.12 -6.69 14.77
CA ALA A 18 6.61 -6.68 16.15
C ALA A 18 5.40 -5.75 16.29
N LEU A 19 5.45 -4.57 15.67
CA LEU A 19 4.35 -3.63 15.68
C LEU A 19 3.10 -4.23 15.01
N LEU A 20 3.23 -4.88 13.86
CA LEU A 20 2.09 -5.56 13.20
C LEU A 20 1.46 -6.63 14.09
N ARG A 21 2.28 -7.44 14.80
CA ARG A 21 1.76 -8.44 15.74
C ARG A 21 0.95 -7.81 16.88
N LEU A 22 1.36 -6.65 17.38
CA LEU A 22 0.63 -5.92 18.42
C LEU A 22 -0.63 -5.25 17.87
N LEU A 23 -0.57 -4.66 16.67
CA LEU A 23 -1.72 -4.03 16.02
C LEU A 23 -2.83 -5.01 15.67
N ASN A 24 -2.53 -6.30 15.49
CA ASN A 24 -3.56 -7.32 15.36
C ASN A 24 -4.35 -7.57 16.66
N LYS A 25 -3.87 -7.05 17.80
CA LYS A 25 -4.48 -7.29 19.12
C LYS A 25 -5.15 -6.04 19.70
N LYS A 26 -4.66 -4.85 19.37
CA LYS A 26 -5.12 -3.59 19.94
C LYS A 26 -4.73 -2.36 19.10
N PRO A 27 -5.43 -1.23 19.29
CA PRO A 27 -5.15 0.01 18.57
C PRO A 27 -3.74 0.54 18.82
N LEU A 28 -3.19 1.26 17.83
CA LEU A 28 -1.87 1.90 17.87
C LEU A 28 -1.70 2.80 19.11
N THR A 29 -2.73 3.56 19.45
CA THR A 29 -2.75 4.47 20.61
C THR A 29 -2.60 3.78 21.97
N GLN A 30 -2.82 2.47 22.03
CA GLN A 30 -2.70 1.67 23.25
C GLN A 30 -1.37 0.90 23.35
N ILE A 31 -0.55 0.93 22.30
CA ILE A 31 0.74 0.24 22.28
C ILE A 31 1.81 1.12 22.93
N LYS A 32 2.43 0.59 23.99
CA LYS A 32 3.53 1.28 24.70
C LYS A 32 4.89 0.92 24.12
N VAL A 33 5.84 1.84 24.14
CA VAL A 33 7.24 1.59 23.72
C VAL A 33 7.83 0.37 24.43
N THR A 34 7.57 0.20 25.75
CA THR A 34 8.08 -0.95 26.52
C THR A 34 7.57 -2.28 26.01
N GLU A 35 6.34 -2.32 25.56
CA GLU A 35 5.69 -3.51 25.02
C GLU A 35 6.23 -3.83 23.61
N LEU A 36 6.36 -2.81 22.77
CA LEU A 36 6.95 -2.95 21.43
C LEU A 36 8.41 -3.43 21.52
N CYS A 37 9.21 -2.86 22.43
CA CYS A 37 10.58 -3.28 22.64
C CYS A 37 10.68 -4.75 23.09
N LYS A 38 9.77 -5.19 23.97
CA LYS A 38 9.70 -6.59 24.40
C LYS A 38 9.34 -7.50 23.24
N GLU A 39 8.34 -7.15 22.45
CA GLU A 39 7.88 -7.93 21.30
C GLU A 39 8.93 -7.99 20.18
N ALA A 40 9.69 -6.90 19.97
CA ALA A 40 10.78 -6.83 19.01
C ALA A 40 12.11 -7.40 19.52
N THR A 41 12.20 -7.80 20.80
CA THR A 41 13.42 -8.30 21.44
C THR A 41 14.57 -7.28 21.37
N ILE A 42 14.29 -6.01 21.63
CA ILE A 42 15.27 -4.93 21.67
C ILE A 42 15.19 -4.18 23.01
N ASN A 43 16.25 -3.42 23.37
CA ASN A 43 16.22 -2.55 24.50
C ASN A 43 15.63 -1.16 24.13
N ARG A 44 15.17 -0.37 25.13
CA ARG A 44 14.59 0.94 24.93
C ARG A 44 15.58 1.94 24.32
N GLY A 45 16.87 1.83 24.62
CA GLY A 45 17.90 2.68 24.02
C GLY A 45 18.00 2.48 22.50
N THR A 46 17.89 1.21 22.04
CA THR A 46 17.84 0.89 20.61
C THR A 46 16.59 1.47 19.96
N PHE A 47 15.43 1.43 20.63
CA PHE A 47 14.20 2.03 20.12
C PHE A 47 14.37 3.55 19.96
N TYR A 48 14.73 4.26 21.05
CA TYR A 48 14.86 5.72 21.04
C TYR A 48 16.02 6.25 20.16
N PHE A 49 16.90 5.37 19.74
CA PHE A 49 17.90 5.69 18.72
C PHE A 49 17.28 5.88 17.34
N HIS A 50 16.14 5.24 17.05
CA HIS A 50 15.48 5.25 15.75
C HIS A 50 14.17 6.02 15.71
N TYR A 51 13.41 6.07 16.82
CA TYR A 51 12.05 6.59 16.89
C TYR A 51 11.82 7.33 18.20
N GLU A 52 10.98 8.36 18.18
CA GLU A 52 10.56 9.09 19.39
C GLU A 52 9.38 8.38 20.06
N GLU A 53 8.40 7.95 19.26
CA GLU A 53 7.19 7.26 19.72
C GLU A 53 6.79 6.09 18.82
N VAL A 54 5.79 5.29 19.25
CA VAL A 54 5.31 4.13 18.48
C VAL A 54 4.63 4.57 17.18
N GLY A 55 4.01 5.74 17.15
CA GLY A 55 3.39 6.32 15.97
C GLY A 55 4.37 6.51 14.82
N ASP A 56 5.61 6.95 15.13
CA ASP A 56 6.67 7.15 14.13
C ASP A 56 7.03 5.86 13.41
N VAL A 57 7.04 4.74 14.15
CA VAL A 57 7.30 3.41 13.57
C VAL A 57 6.27 3.06 12.51
N PHE A 58 4.98 3.30 12.81
CA PHE A 58 3.91 2.98 11.87
C PHE A 58 3.93 3.93 10.66
N SER A 59 4.19 5.21 10.88
CA SER A 59 4.27 6.22 9.83
C SER A 59 5.42 5.91 8.86
N GLU A 60 6.63 5.63 9.37
CA GLU A 60 7.76 5.24 8.52
C GLU A 60 7.47 3.96 7.74
N PHE A 61 6.89 2.96 8.39
CA PHE A 61 6.54 1.69 7.74
C PHE A 61 5.48 1.89 6.65
N PHE A 62 4.48 2.74 6.90
CA PHE A 62 3.49 3.11 5.91
C PHE A 62 4.15 3.78 4.70
N GLU A 63 5.03 4.76 4.93
CA GLU A 63 5.75 5.46 3.86
C GLU A 63 6.59 4.50 3.01
N GLU A 64 7.31 3.56 3.63
CA GLU A 64 8.09 2.54 2.91
C GLU A 64 7.20 1.68 1.99
N ILE A 65 6.04 1.24 2.48
CA ILE A 65 5.09 0.44 1.70
C ILE A 65 4.47 1.25 0.56
N ILE A 66 4.12 2.52 0.80
CA ILE A 66 3.60 3.40 -0.25
C ILE A 66 4.65 3.70 -1.33
N GLN A 67 5.92 3.83 -0.96
CA GLN A 67 7.01 3.95 -1.94
C GLN A 67 7.14 2.68 -2.82
N ASP A 68 7.01 1.49 -2.23
CA ASP A 68 7.01 0.22 -2.98
C ASP A 68 5.77 0.11 -3.89
N LEU A 69 4.60 0.60 -3.43
CA LEU A 69 3.38 0.69 -4.25
C LEU A 69 3.62 1.56 -5.49
N LYS A 70 4.18 2.75 -5.30
CA LYS A 70 4.51 3.67 -6.39
C LYS A 70 5.47 3.04 -7.39
N ALA A 71 6.54 2.42 -6.90
CA ALA A 71 7.51 1.72 -7.76
C ALA A 71 6.85 0.59 -8.57
N SER A 72 5.87 -0.11 -8.00
CA SER A 72 5.14 -1.19 -8.68
C SER A 72 4.27 -0.69 -9.85
N TYR A 73 3.77 0.52 -9.79
CA TYR A 73 3.02 1.15 -10.90
C TYR A 73 3.92 1.49 -12.10
N ASP A 74 5.19 1.82 -11.85
CA ASP A 74 6.14 2.18 -12.91
C ASP A 74 6.65 0.98 -13.73
N GLU A 75 6.56 -0.24 -13.19
CA GLU A 75 7.10 -1.44 -13.84
C GLU A 75 6.51 -1.72 -15.23
N PRO A 76 5.18 -1.70 -15.45
CA PRO A 76 4.59 -1.96 -16.76
C PRO A 76 5.05 -0.96 -17.83
N TYR A 77 5.23 0.31 -17.45
CA TYR A 77 5.66 1.36 -18.37
C TYR A 77 7.13 1.25 -18.78
N LYS A 78 7.96 0.67 -17.92
CA LYS A 78 9.37 0.39 -18.26
C LYS A 78 9.49 -0.68 -19.34
N VAL A 79 8.53 -1.62 -19.38
CA VAL A 79 8.53 -2.74 -20.34
C VAL A 79 7.93 -2.34 -21.69
N LEU A 80 6.81 -1.58 -21.69
CA LEU A 80 6.04 -1.29 -22.91
C LEU A 80 6.41 0.02 -23.59
N GLY A 81 7.10 0.93 -22.88
CA GLY A 81 7.24 2.33 -23.28
C GLY A 81 5.92 3.11 -23.08
N LYS A 82 6.02 4.34 -22.60
CA LYS A 82 4.86 5.19 -22.26
C LYS A 82 3.94 5.47 -23.47
N ASP A 83 4.50 5.53 -24.67
CA ASP A 83 3.77 5.90 -25.89
C ASP A 83 2.84 4.79 -26.43
N ASN A 84 3.01 3.55 -25.97
CA ASN A 84 2.22 2.40 -26.44
C ASN A 84 1.13 1.95 -25.45
N PHE A 85 0.95 2.68 -24.35
CA PHE A 85 -0.01 2.30 -23.31
C PHE A 85 -1.44 2.65 -23.72
N SER A 86 -2.33 1.66 -23.73
CA SER A 86 -3.77 1.84 -23.88
C SER A 86 -4.50 0.88 -22.94
N VAL A 87 -5.51 1.37 -22.22
CA VAL A 87 -6.34 0.57 -21.30
C VAL A 87 -6.95 -0.64 -22.01
N HIS A 88 -7.29 -0.52 -23.31
CA HIS A 88 -7.80 -1.64 -24.11
C HIS A 88 -6.76 -2.71 -24.45
N ARG A 89 -5.47 -2.40 -24.28
CA ARG A 89 -4.34 -3.31 -24.48
C ARG A 89 -3.73 -3.81 -23.17
N LEU A 90 -4.26 -3.36 -22.01
CA LEU A 90 -3.80 -3.85 -20.72
C LEU A 90 -4.03 -5.36 -20.63
N ASP A 91 -2.92 -6.07 -20.47
CA ASP A 91 -2.93 -7.46 -20.02
C ASP A 91 -3.19 -7.46 -18.50
N PRO A 92 -4.07 -8.33 -17.96
CA PRO A 92 -4.24 -8.49 -16.52
C PRO A 92 -2.91 -8.64 -15.76
N ASN A 93 -1.92 -9.28 -16.38
CA ASN A 93 -0.58 -9.46 -15.78
C ASN A 93 0.21 -8.16 -15.60
N MET A 94 -0.21 -7.05 -16.19
CA MET A 94 0.42 -5.73 -16.02
C MET A 94 -0.11 -4.97 -14.82
N VAL A 95 -1.25 -5.36 -14.28
CA VAL A 95 -1.83 -4.76 -13.09
C VAL A 95 -1.04 -5.21 -11.87
N ARG A 96 -0.35 -4.29 -11.19
CA ARG A 96 0.56 -4.62 -10.09
C ARG A 96 0.00 -4.33 -8.70
N ILE A 97 -1.05 -3.52 -8.61
CA ILE A 97 -1.59 -3.10 -7.31
C ILE A 97 -2.03 -4.29 -6.44
N PHE A 98 -2.73 -5.28 -7.01
CA PHE A 98 -3.21 -6.42 -6.22
C PHE A 98 -2.07 -7.34 -5.79
N HIS A 99 -1.01 -7.48 -6.60
CA HIS A 99 0.22 -8.18 -6.20
C HIS A 99 0.90 -7.46 -5.04
N HIS A 100 0.96 -6.12 -5.07
CA HIS A 100 1.51 -5.32 -3.99
C HIS A 100 0.67 -5.48 -2.70
N ILE A 101 -0.67 -5.35 -2.79
CA ILE A 101 -1.57 -5.55 -1.66
C ILE A 101 -1.38 -6.94 -1.06
N LYS A 102 -1.30 -7.99 -1.89
CA LYS A 102 -1.10 -9.37 -1.43
C LYS A 102 0.25 -9.57 -0.75
N LYS A 103 1.31 -8.98 -1.31
CA LYS A 103 2.67 -8.99 -0.71
C LYS A 103 2.67 -8.41 0.71
N TYR A 104 1.88 -7.35 0.95
CA TYR A 104 1.78 -6.65 2.23
C TYR A 104 0.43 -6.87 2.93
N GLU A 105 -0.20 -8.02 2.71
CA GLU A 105 -1.54 -8.36 3.22
C GLU A 105 -1.71 -8.05 4.71
N GLY A 106 -0.75 -8.46 5.54
CA GLY A 106 -0.78 -8.23 6.99
C GLY A 106 -0.80 -6.74 7.37
N PHE A 107 -0.12 -5.89 6.60
CA PHE A 107 -0.12 -4.45 6.78
C PHE A 107 -1.47 -3.84 6.36
N TYR A 108 -1.99 -4.22 5.21
CA TYR A 108 -3.27 -3.69 4.71
C TYR A 108 -4.46 -4.12 5.58
N LYS A 109 -4.40 -5.31 6.21
CA LYS A 109 -5.36 -5.70 7.26
C LYS A 109 -5.42 -4.68 8.41
N ILE A 110 -4.27 -4.10 8.77
CA ILE A 110 -4.22 -3.07 9.82
C ILE A 110 -4.72 -1.72 9.29
N VAL A 111 -4.33 -1.32 8.08
CA VAL A 111 -4.76 -0.04 7.47
C VAL A 111 -6.29 0.03 7.33
N PHE A 112 -6.94 -1.07 6.98
CA PHE A 112 -8.41 -1.14 6.85
C PHE A 112 -9.13 -1.51 8.15
N SER A 113 -8.39 -1.76 9.24
CA SER A 113 -8.97 -1.97 10.57
C SER A 113 -9.22 -0.65 11.30
N ASN A 114 -9.88 -0.74 12.47
CA ASN A 114 -10.03 0.40 13.38
C ASN A 114 -8.82 0.60 14.31
N ASN A 115 -7.70 -0.10 14.07
CA ASN A 115 -6.55 -0.08 14.96
C ASN A 115 -5.54 1.04 14.65
N VAL A 116 -5.71 1.72 13.52
CA VAL A 116 -4.93 2.90 13.10
C VAL A 116 -5.85 4.03 12.65
N SER A 117 -5.30 5.24 12.53
CA SER A 117 -6.05 6.40 12.06
C SER A 117 -6.57 6.20 10.63
N SER A 118 -7.82 6.63 10.36
CA SER A 118 -8.39 6.69 9.02
C SER A 118 -7.58 7.59 8.05
N ASN A 119 -6.67 8.41 8.58
CA ASN A 119 -5.79 9.23 7.75
C ASN A 119 -4.95 8.39 6.79
N TYR A 120 -4.52 7.19 7.20
CA TYR A 120 -3.77 6.27 6.35
C TYR A 120 -4.58 5.76 5.15
N TYR A 121 -5.91 5.64 5.30
CA TYR A 121 -6.81 5.37 4.18
C TYR A 121 -6.77 6.51 3.15
N TYR A 122 -6.86 7.77 3.60
CA TYR A 122 -6.81 8.91 2.68
C TYR A 122 -5.44 9.06 2.01
N MET A 123 -4.34 8.78 2.73
CA MET A 123 -3.00 8.78 2.14
C MET A 123 -2.87 7.71 1.04
N LEU A 124 -3.42 6.51 1.26
CA LEU A 124 -3.47 5.46 0.25
C LEU A 124 -4.31 5.88 -0.97
N PHE A 125 -5.47 6.50 -0.72
CA PHE A 125 -6.33 7.04 -1.78
C PHE A 125 -5.59 8.09 -2.62
N ASP A 126 -4.91 9.03 -1.98
CA ASP A 126 -4.17 10.08 -2.67
C ASP A 126 -3.03 9.52 -3.52
N GLU A 127 -2.33 8.49 -3.04
CA GLU A 127 -1.28 7.82 -3.80
C GLU A 127 -1.84 7.09 -5.03
N ILE A 128 -2.91 6.30 -4.86
CA ILE A 128 -3.56 5.62 -6.00
C ILE A 128 -4.04 6.64 -7.03
N ARG A 129 -4.67 7.73 -6.59
CA ARG A 129 -5.13 8.81 -7.47
C ARG A 129 -3.98 9.48 -8.20
N ALA A 130 -2.87 9.78 -7.51
CA ALA A 130 -1.69 10.38 -8.10
C ALA A 130 -1.07 9.49 -9.20
N ASN A 131 -1.01 8.19 -8.97
CA ASN A 131 -0.52 7.23 -9.98
C ASN A 131 -1.42 7.18 -11.22
N LEU A 132 -2.74 7.31 -11.06
CA LEU A 132 -3.70 7.38 -12.18
C LEU A 132 -3.59 8.69 -12.97
N THR A 133 -3.25 9.81 -12.30
CA THR A 133 -3.07 11.13 -12.96
C THR A 133 -1.73 11.28 -13.66
N SER A 134 -0.69 10.54 -13.26
CA SER A 134 0.65 10.62 -13.87
C SER A 134 0.70 10.07 -15.29
N ASP A 135 -0.37 9.43 -15.74
CA ASP A 135 -0.51 8.87 -17.09
C ASP A 135 -1.05 9.94 -18.09
N GLU A 136 -0.34 11.09 -18.17
CA GLU A 136 -0.75 12.23 -19.00
C GLU A 136 -0.82 11.93 -20.51
N ASN A 137 -0.33 10.78 -20.97
CA ASN A 137 -0.35 10.40 -22.38
C ASN A 137 -1.68 9.79 -22.86
N ASN A 138 -2.70 9.70 -22.00
CA ASN A 138 -4.02 9.21 -22.37
C ASN A 138 -4.85 10.31 -23.08
N HIS A 139 -4.34 10.85 -24.18
CA HIS A 139 -5.02 11.84 -25.05
C HIS A 139 -6.36 11.36 -25.64
N HIS A 140 -6.78 10.14 -25.36
CA HIS A 140 -8.05 9.57 -25.82
C HIS A 140 -9.17 9.59 -24.76
N GLN A 141 -8.91 10.09 -23.55
CA GLN A 141 -9.96 10.17 -22.54
C GLN A 141 -10.80 11.43 -22.72
N ILE A 142 -12.10 11.23 -22.95
CA ILE A 142 -13.11 12.30 -23.10
C ILE A 142 -13.26 13.09 -21.79
N ILE A 143 -12.91 12.49 -20.65
CA ILE A 143 -13.02 13.08 -19.31
C ILE A 143 -11.67 12.93 -18.58
N THR A 144 -10.95 14.04 -18.44
CA THR A 144 -9.66 14.12 -17.73
C THR A 144 -9.72 15.15 -16.60
N ASN A 145 -10.62 14.95 -15.64
CA ASN A 145 -10.71 15.85 -14.49
C ASN A 145 -10.49 15.11 -13.17
N ASN A 146 -10.27 15.88 -12.11
CA ASN A 146 -10.00 15.33 -10.77
C ASN A 146 -11.13 14.41 -10.26
N PHE A 147 -12.38 14.64 -10.66
CA PHE A 147 -13.50 13.78 -10.26
C PHE A 147 -13.41 12.39 -10.89
N PHE A 148 -12.98 12.32 -12.15
CA PHE A 148 -12.79 11.04 -12.84
C PHE A 148 -11.68 10.18 -12.19
N TYR A 149 -10.53 10.79 -11.91
CA TYR A 149 -9.43 10.08 -11.23
C TYR A 149 -9.81 9.67 -9.81
N SER A 150 -10.54 10.53 -9.09
CA SER A 150 -11.06 10.19 -7.76
C SER A 150 -12.07 9.05 -7.81
N TYR A 151 -12.94 9.01 -8.83
CA TYR A 151 -13.85 7.90 -9.06
C TYR A 151 -13.09 6.59 -9.30
N GLN A 152 -12.10 6.60 -10.19
CA GLN A 152 -11.28 5.41 -10.47
C GLN A 152 -10.51 4.93 -9.24
N ALA A 153 -9.89 5.84 -8.49
CA ALA A 153 -9.18 5.50 -7.26
C ALA A 153 -10.12 4.87 -6.22
N ASN A 154 -11.33 5.43 -6.03
CA ASN A 154 -12.31 4.84 -5.13
C ASN A 154 -12.82 3.48 -5.62
N ALA A 155 -12.97 3.27 -6.93
CA ALA A 155 -13.36 1.97 -7.47
C ALA A 155 -12.31 0.90 -7.15
N ILE A 156 -11.02 1.21 -7.35
CA ILE A 156 -9.91 0.31 -6.99
C ILE A 156 -9.90 0.03 -5.48
N ILE A 157 -10.01 1.07 -4.63
CA ILE A 157 -10.06 0.89 -3.18
C ILE A 157 -11.29 0.08 -2.75
N GLY A 158 -12.44 0.30 -3.40
CA GLY A 158 -13.64 -0.49 -3.14
C GLY A 158 -13.41 -1.99 -3.37
N MET A 159 -12.72 -2.36 -4.45
CA MET A 159 -12.31 -3.76 -4.70
C MET A 159 -11.36 -4.28 -3.61
N ILE A 160 -10.37 -3.47 -3.20
CA ILE A 160 -9.42 -3.87 -2.15
C ILE A 160 -10.14 -4.07 -0.81
N ILE A 161 -11.09 -3.19 -0.46
CA ILE A 161 -11.88 -3.31 0.78
C ILE A 161 -12.74 -4.58 0.76
N GLU A 162 -13.39 -4.89 -0.36
CA GLU A 162 -14.16 -6.12 -0.47
C GLU A 162 -13.28 -7.35 -0.37
N TRP A 163 -12.13 -7.34 -1.02
CA TRP A 163 -11.12 -8.39 -0.90
C TRP A 163 -10.62 -8.56 0.53
N TYR A 164 -10.38 -7.45 1.26
CA TYR A 164 -10.07 -7.47 2.69
C TYR A 164 -11.18 -8.11 3.52
N ARG A 165 -12.45 -7.74 3.28
CA ARG A 165 -13.62 -8.30 3.99
C ARG A 165 -13.78 -9.79 3.78
N ASN A 166 -13.42 -10.28 2.59
CA ASN A 166 -13.36 -11.70 2.25
C ASN A 166 -12.07 -12.39 2.75
N GLY A 167 -11.23 -11.72 3.54
CA GLY A 167 -10.01 -12.29 4.11
C GLY A 167 -8.89 -12.48 3.09
N PHE A 168 -8.89 -11.74 1.97
CA PHE A 168 -7.92 -11.83 0.87
C PHE A 168 -7.82 -13.25 0.28
N GLN A 169 -8.96 -13.92 0.10
CA GLN A 169 -9.01 -15.32 -0.36
C GLN A 169 -8.56 -15.48 -1.82
N GLU A 170 -9.01 -14.55 -2.68
CA GLU A 170 -8.65 -14.56 -4.09
C GLU A 170 -7.14 -14.32 -4.27
N SER A 171 -6.58 -14.82 -5.37
CA SER A 171 -5.22 -14.48 -5.79
C SER A 171 -5.16 -13.08 -6.38
N ALA A 172 -3.96 -12.50 -6.46
CA ALA A 172 -3.76 -11.20 -7.09
C ALA A 172 -4.10 -11.24 -8.59
N GLU A 173 -3.86 -12.39 -9.24
CA GLU A 173 -4.18 -12.65 -10.64
C GLU A 173 -5.70 -12.64 -10.88
N GLU A 174 -6.48 -13.29 -10.02
CA GLU A 174 -7.95 -13.26 -10.10
C GLU A 174 -8.48 -11.83 -9.89
N MET A 175 -7.93 -11.08 -8.94
CA MET A 175 -8.29 -9.68 -8.75
C MET A 175 -7.96 -8.81 -9.97
N ASN A 176 -6.84 -9.07 -10.65
CA ASN A 176 -6.49 -8.41 -11.90
C ASN A 176 -7.54 -8.69 -13.00
N VAL A 177 -7.99 -9.95 -13.11
CA VAL A 177 -9.04 -10.32 -14.07
C VAL A 177 -10.34 -9.60 -13.77
N TYR A 178 -10.79 -9.58 -12.51
CA TYR A 178 -12.00 -8.86 -12.10
C TYR A 178 -11.93 -7.36 -12.40
N LEU A 179 -10.80 -6.71 -12.14
CA LEU A 179 -10.64 -5.30 -12.50
C LEU A 179 -10.78 -5.09 -14.01
N MET A 180 -10.12 -5.94 -14.81
CA MET A 180 -10.17 -5.83 -16.28
C MET A 180 -11.56 -6.08 -16.85
N GLU A 181 -12.34 -6.98 -16.26
CA GLU A 181 -13.75 -7.20 -16.62
C GLU A 181 -14.59 -5.97 -16.31
N ILE A 182 -14.43 -5.38 -15.13
CA ILE A 182 -15.14 -4.15 -14.73
C ILE A 182 -14.79 -2.98 -15.67
N VAL A 183 -13.51 -2.79 -15.97
CA VAL A 183 -13.05 -1.69 -16.85
C VAL A 183 -13.53 -1.87 -18.29
N LYS A 184 -13.66 -3.12 -18.77
CA LYS A 184 -14.18 -3.44 -20.12
C LYS A 184 -15.72 -3.44 -20.19
N PHE A 185 -16.38 -3.50 -19.05
CA PHE A 185 -17.84 -3.49 -18.98
C PHE A 185 -18.35 -2.11 -19.42
N LYS A 186 -18.90 -2.05 -20.63
CA LYS A 186 -19.60 -0.86 -21.12
C LYS A 186 -21.00 -0.86 -20.51
N VAL A 187 -21.26 0.09 -19.63
CA VAL A 187 -22.62 0.43 -19.21
C VAL A 187 -23.39 1.05 -20.37
#